data_14886a21711d0cef19b1187e3a359a24
#
_entry.id   14886a21711d0cef19b1187e3a359a24
#
_cell.length_a   1.000
_cell.length_b   1.000
_cell.length_c   1.000
_cell.angle_alpha   90.00
_cell.angle_beta   90.00
_cell.angle_gamma   90.00
#
_symmetry.space_group_name_H-M   'P 1'
#
loop_
_entity.id
_entity.type
_entity.pdbx_description
1 polymer ?
#
loop_
_entity_poly.entity_id
_entity_poly.type
_entity_poly.pdbx_seq_one_letter_code
_entity_poly.pdbx_strand_id
1 'polypeptide(L)'
;FYDSALFIQTKDKKILNLNDCYVRTKSRANEIYKVTGKCDILLTQFSYAAWKGGKENLSWRKLASKEKLNDIALQVKKFEPKQVIPFASFVYFSNESNKYLNDSVNQPKDVVNKLKHMDVFVNVMKPFDYLDESIIKMQIWF
;
A
#
# COMPACT_ATOMS: atom_id res chain seq x y z
N PHE A 1 9.83 -11.85 -13.46
CA PHE A 1 8.51 -11.24 -13.72
C PHE A 1 8.60 -9.79 -13.33
N TYR A 2 8.36 -8.90 -14.29
CA TYR A 2 8.35 -7.46 -14.06
C TYR A 2 6.89 -7.00 -14.08
N ASP A 3 6.32 -6.73 -12.89
CA ASP A 3 5.07 -6.01 -12.80
C ASP A 3 5.27 -4.55 -13.21
N SER A 4 4.23 -3.95 -13.77
CA SER A 4 4.24 -2.57 -14.20
C SER A 4 3.70 -1.64 -13.12
N ALA A 5 4.25 -0.44 -13.06
CA ALA A 5 3.68 0.68 -12.33
C ALA A 5 3.00 1.64 -13.31
N LEU A 6 1.90 2.27 -12.89
CA LEU A 6 1.26 3.31 -13.67
C LEU A 6 1.62 4.67 -13.08
N PHE A 7 2.20 5.54 -13.89
CA PHE A 7 2.48 6.91 -13.52
C PHE A 7 1.62 7.87 -14.35
N ILE A 8 0.82 8.68 -13.67
CA ILE A 8 -0.03 9.68 -14.28
C ILE A 8 0.49 11.06 -13.87
N GLN A 9 0.80 11.89 -14.86
CA GLN A 9 1.19 13.28 -14.64
C GLN A 9 0.23 14.20 -15.36
N THR A 10 -0.37 15.11 -14.61
CA THR A 10 -1.14 16.22 -15.13
C THR A 10 -0.34 17.53 -14.96
N LYS A 11 -0.95 18.67 -15.32
CA LYS A 11 -0.33 19.99 -15.07
C LYS A 11 0.01 20.20 -13.58
N ASP A 12 -0.88 19.74 -12.68
CA ASP A 12 -0.83 20.09 -11.25
C ASP A 12 -0.60 18.90 -10.34
N LYS A 13 -0.65 17.64 -10.85
CA LYS A 13 -0.63 16.43 -10.04
C LYS A 13 0.19 15.30 -10.64
N LYS A 14 0.83 14.55 -9.75
CA LYS A 14 1.54 13.31 -10.04
C LYS A 14 0.98 12.19 -9.21
N ILE A 15 0.47 11.16 -9.86
CA ILE A 15 -0.10 9.98 -9.24
C ILE A 15 0.76 8.77 -9.61
N LEU A 16 1.25 8.05 -8.62
CA LEU A 16 2.01 6.82 -8.81
C LEU A 16 1.21 5.64 -8.25
N ASN A 17 0.80 4.77 -9.14
CA ASN A 17 0.16 3.51 -8.78
C ASN A 17 1.16 2.36 -8.94
N LEU A 18 1.58 1.81 -7.82
CA LEU A 18 2.52 0.69 -7.79
C LEU A 18 1.83 -0.67 -7.91
N ASN A 19 0.52 -0.74 -7.60
CA ASN A 19 -0.23 -1.99 -7.63
C ASN A 19 0.61 -3.17 -7.10
N ASP A 20 0.85 -4.18 -7.94
CA ASP A 20 1.66 -5.35 -7.62
C ASP A 20 3.15 -5.16 -7.89
N CYS A 21 3.56 -3.98 -8.38
CA CYS A 21 4.95 -3.69 -8.67
C CYS A 21 5.82 -3.90 -7.43
N TYR A 22 6.81 -4.77 -7.56
CA TYR A 22 7.67 -5.19 -6.46
C TYR A 22 8.67 -4.11 -6.06
N VAL A 23 8.30 -3.24 -5.12
CA VAL A 23 9.13 -2.12 -4.63
C VAL A 23 9.45 -2.31 -3.14
N ARG A 24 10.36 -3.25 -2.85
CA ARG A 24 10.77 -3.64 -1.48
C ARG A 24 12.19 -3.24 -1.12
N THR A 25 12.95 -2.76 -2.08
CA THR A 25 14.35 -2.38 -1.88
C THR A 25 14.58 -0.93 -2.27
N LYS A 26 15.58 -0.30 -1.64
CA LYS A 26 16.01 1.05 -2.01
C LYS A 26 16.44 1.14 -3.47
N SER A 27 17.11 0.11 -3.99
CA SER A 27 17.54 0.05 -5.39
C SER A 27 16.35 0.12 -6.32
N ARG A 28 15.34 -0.76 -6.11
CA ARG A 28 14.14 -0.77 -6.96
C ARG A 28 13.34 0.53 -6.87
N ALA A 29 13.19 1.07 -5.67
CA ALA A 29 12.55 2.37 -5.48
C ALA A 29 13.32 3.50 -6.21
N ASN A 30 14.67 3.45 -6.21
CA ASN A 30 15.49 4.42 -6.95
C ASN A 30 15.31 4.32 -8.46
N GLU A 31 15.19 3.11 -9.02
CA GLU A 31 14.96 2.92 -10.46
C GLU A 31 13.65 3.60 -10.90
N ILE A 32 12.56 3.37 -10.17
CA ILE A 32 11.27 4.00 -10.46
C ILE A 32 11.37 5.52 -10.26
N TYR A 33 11.99 5.95 -9.16
CA TYR A 33 12.13 7.38 -8.85
C TYR A 33 12.89 8.15 -9.93
N LYS A 34 13.88 7.55 -10.59
CA LYS A 34 14.61 8.19 -11.72
C LYS A 34 13.67 8.58 -12.86
N VAL A 35 12.56 7.86 -13.03
CA VAL A 35 11.58 8.10 -14.09
C VAL A 35 10.45 9.02 -13.60
N THR A 36 9.94 8.79 -12.38
CA THR A 36 8.73 9.45 -11.87
C THR A 36 9.03 10.67 -10.99
N GLY A 37 10.17 10.68 -10.29
CA GLY A 37 10.43 11.64 -9.22
C GLY A 37 9.50 11.43 -8.02
N LYS A 38 9.23 12.52 -7.29
CA LYS A 38 8.22 12.57 -6.22
C LYS A 38 6.81 12.51 -6.82
N CYS A 39 5.85 12.04 -6.02
CA CYS A 39 4.44 12.05 -6.42
C CYS A 39 3.57 12.75 -5.37
N ASP A 40 2.38 13.19 -5.75
CA ASP A 40 1.39 13.76 -4.81
C ASP A 40 0.55 12.65 -4.17
N ILE A 41 0.18 11.64 -4.95
CA ILE A 41 -0.65 10.51 -4.52
C ILE A 41 0.06 9.20 -4.85
N LEU A 42 0.18 8.33 -3.85
CA LEU A 42 0.73 6.99 -3.98
C LEU A 42 -0.36 5.96 -3.72
N LEU A 43 -0.62 5.09 -4.71
CA LEU A 43 -1.48 3.92 -4.53
C LEU A 43 -0.59 2.68 -4.41
N THR A 44 -0.78 1.88 -3.36
CA THR A 44 0.07 0.72 -3.10
C THR A 44 -0.62 -0.36 -2.28
N GLN A 45 -0.14 -1.58 -2.40
CA GLN A 45 -0.59 -2.73 -1.63
C GLN A 45 -0.19 -2.62 -0.16
N PHE A 46 -1.02 -3.15 0.73
CA PHE A 46 -0.77 -3.13 2.17
C PHE A 46 -0.81 -4.49 2.85
N SER A 47 -1.24 -5.55 2.18
CA SER A 47 -1.31 -6.90 2.73
C SER A 47 -0.85 -7.94 1.72
N TYR A 48 -0.58 -9.15 2.20
CA TYR A 48 -0.37 -10.28 1.31
C TYR A 48 -1.73 -10.82 0.81
N ALA A 49 -1.75 -11.35 -0.41
CA ALA A 49 -2.89 -11.97 -1.05
C ALA A 49 -2.61 -13.39 -1.55
N ALA A 50 -1.47 -13.95 -1.18
CA ALA A 50 -1.01 -15.25 -1.62
C ALA A 50 -0.82 -16.21 -0.44
N TRP A 51 -0.75 -17.50 -0.72
CA TRP A 51 -0.42 -18.53 0.25
C TRP A 51 0.89 -18.23 0.99
N LYS A 52 0.87 -18.36 2.30
CA LYS A 52 2.00 -18.13 3.22
C LYS A 52 2.13 -19.27 4.23
N GLY A 53 2.34 -20.47 3.71
CA GLY A 53 2.51 -21.68 4.51
C GLY A 53 1.20 -22.30 4.99
N GLY A 54 1.31 -23.43 5.68
CA GLY A 54 0.20 -24.12 6.33
C GLY A 54 -0.21 -23.47 7.64
N LYS A 55 -1.13 -24.10 8.36
CA LYS A 55 -1.66 -23.57 9.64
C LYS A 55 -0.56 -23.34 10.67
N GLU A 56 0.45 -24.19 10.70
CA GLU A 56 1.62 -24.13 11.60
C GLU A 56 2.56 -22.95 11.30
N ASN A 57 2.50 -22.36 10.11
CA ASN A 57 3.43 -21.32 9.69
C ASN A 57 2.97 -19.88 10.02
N LEU A 58 2.34 -19.68 11.18
CA LEU A 58 1.86 -18.36 11.64
C LEU A 58 2.97 -17.30 11.67
N SER A 59 4.18 -17.69 12.07
CA SER A 59 5.34 -16.79 12.12
C SER A 59 5.68 -16.22 10.74
N TRP A 60 5.62 -17.04 9.68
CA TRP A 60 5.84 -16.59 8.31
C TRP A 60 4.75 -15.62 7.86
N ARG A 61 3.47 -15.87 8.17
CA ARG A 61 2.36 -14.96 7.85
C ARG A 61 2.52 -13.61 8.52
N LYS A 62 2.87 -13.59 9.83
CA LYS A 62 3.16 -12.35 10.56
C LYS A 62 4.34 -11.57 9.97
N LEU A 63 5.40 -12.29 9.57
CA LEU A 63 6.53 -11.65 8.89
C LEU A 63 6.12 -11.03 7.56
N ALA A 64 5.37 -11.75 6.72
CA ALA A 64 4.89 -11.25 5.44
C ALA A 64 4.01 -9.99 5.57
N SER A 65 3.14 -9.94 6.59
CA SER A 65 2.36 -8.75 6.92
C SER A 65 3.23 -7.56 7.28
N LYS A 66 4.20 -7.77 8.18
CA LYS A 66 5.15 -6.73 8.60
C LYS A 66 5.99 -6.22 7.43
N GLU A 67 6.43 -7.11 6.54
CA GLU A 67 7.17 -6.73 5.34
C GLU A 67 6.36 -5.79 4.45
N LYS A 68 5.09 -6.09 4.18
CA LYS A 68 4.21 -5.21 3.39
C LYS A 68 4.08 -3.81 3.98
N LEU A 69 3.95 -3.68 5.30
CA LEU A 69 3.92 -2.36 5.96
C LEU A 69 5.28 -1.65 5.88
N ASN A 70 6.38 -2.37 5.94
CA ASN A 70 7.72 -1.81 5.76
C ASN A 70 7.94 -1.33 4.30
N ASP A 71 7.42 -2.08 3.32
CA ASP A 71 7.47 -1.69 1.91
C ASP A 71 6.78 -0.33 1.69
N ILE A 72 5.57 -0.14 2.26
CA ILE A 72 4.87 1.16 2.19
C ILE A 72 5.72 2.27 2.82
N ALA A 73 6.28 2.05 4.00
CA ALA A 73 7.10 3.07 4.66
C ALA A 73 8.36 3.43 3.85
N LEU A 74 8.97 2.45 3.16
CA LEU A 74 10.09 2.68 2.24
C LEU A 74 9.64 3.51 1.03
N GLN A 75 8.49 3.17 0.45
CA GLN A 75 7.92 3.86 -0.70
C GLN A 75 7.56 5.32 -0.37
N VAL A 76 6.92 5.56 0.80
CA VAL A 76 6.59 6.90 1.28
C VAL A 76 7.87 7.73 1.47
N LYS A 77 8.91 7.18 2.10
CA LYS A 77 10.20 7.86 2.25
C LYS A 77 10.87 8.20 0.92
N LYS A 78 10.65 7.38 -0.11
CA LYS A 78 11.29 7.58 -1.40
C LYS A 78 10.54 8.53 -2.32
N PHE A 79 9.23 8.36 -2.43
CA PHE A 79 8.41 9.12 -3.36
C PHE A 79 7.79 10.39 -2.76
N GLU A 80 7.89 10.55 -1.44
CA GLU A 80 7.42 11.70 -0.65
C GLU A 80 5.99 12.14 -1.04
N PRO A 81 5.01 11.22 -1.08
CA PRO A 81 3.64 11.56 -1.42
C PRO A 81 2.99 12.40 -0.33
N LYS A 82 2.07 13.30 -0.71
CA LYS A 82 1.18 13.99 0.24
C LYS A 82 0.10 13.05 0.76
N GLN A 83 -0.33 12.10 -0.09
CA GLN A 83 -1.36 11.11 0.25
C GLN A 83 -0.94 9.71 -0.16
N VAL A 84 -1.30 8.73 0.68
CA VAL A 84 -1.23 7.30 0.37
C VAL A 84 -2.64 6.74 0.36
N ILE A 85 -2.99 6.05 -0.72
CA ILE A 85 -4.22 5.26 -0.83
C ILE A 85 -3.83 3.79 -0.77
N PRO A 86 -4.00 3.12 0.40
CA PRO A 86 -3.81 1.68 0.49
C PRO A 86 -4.93 0.98 -0.29
N PHE A 87 -4.56 0.18 -1.28
CA PHE A 87 -5.53 -0.50 -2.14
C PHE A 87 -5.03 -1.87 -2.60
N ALA A 88 -5.85 -2.60 -3.37
CA ALA A 88 -5.51 -3.89 -3.97
C ALA A 88 -5.05 -4.98 -2.97
N SER A 89 -5.44 -4.86 -1.70
CA SER A 89 -5.10 -5.81 -0.64
C SER A 89 -6.27 -6.05 0.33
N PHE A 90 -7.49 -5.75 -0.09
CA PHE A 90 -8.71 -6.09 0.65
C PHE A 90 -9.03 -7.56 0.40
N VAL A 91 -8.27 -8.45 1.04
CA VAL A 91 -8.30 -9.89 0.81
C VAL A 91 -8.99 -10.58 1.97
N TYR A 92 -9.88 -11.51 1.64
CA TYR A 92 -10.44 -12.46 2.56
C TYR A 92 -10.41 -13.88 1.96
N PHE A 93 -9.73 -14.78 2.62
CA PHE A 93 -9.68 -16.19 2.23
C PHE A 93 -10.93 -16.88 2.78
N SER A 94 -11.88 -17.17 1.89
CA SER A 94 -13.21 -17.69 2.25
C SER A 94 -13.31 -19.21 2.28
N ASN A 95 -12.40 -19.92 1.61
CA ASN A 95 -12.41 -21.37 1.59
C ASN A 95 -11.89 -21.95 2.90
N GLU A 96 -12.56 -22.96 3.45
CA GLU A 96 -12.20 -23.60 4.73
C GLU A 96 -10.76 -24.13 4.74
N SER A 97 -10.23 -24.57 3.59
CA SER A 97 -8.85 -25.07 3.48
C SER A 97 -7.79 -23.99 3.64
N ASN A 98 -8.12 -22.72 3.42
CA ASN A 98 -7.18 -21.61 3.48
C ASN A 98 -7.62 -20.43 4.38
N LYS A 99 -8.76 -20.53 5.05
CA LYS A 99 -9.33 -19.49 5.91
C LYS A 99 -8.37 -19.06 7.04
N TYR A 100 -7.50 -19.96 7.48
CA TYR A 100 -6.46 -19.65 8.47
C TYR A 100 -5.47 -18.56 8.00
N LEU A 101 -5.35 -18.32 6.68
CA LEU A 101 -4.50 -17.25 6.15
C LEU A 101 -4.99 -15.85 6.55
N ASN A 102 -6.26 -15.73 7.00
CA ASN A 102 -6.79 -14.44 7.47
C ASN A 102 -6.23 -14.02 8.84
N ASP A 103 -5.53 -14.90 9.55
CA ASP A 103 -5.03 -14.64 10.90
C ASP A 103 -3.99 -13.52 11.00
N SER A 104 -3.40 -13.14 9.88
CA SER A 104 -2.31 -12.19 9.82
C SER A 104 -2.40 -11.19 8.66
N VAL A 105 -3.53 -11.09 7.94
CA VAL A 105 -3.73 -10.07 6.91
C VAL A 105 -3.77 -8.69 7.54
N ASN A 106 -3.08 -7.73 6.93
CA ASN A 106 -3.13 -6.34 7.38
C ASN A 106 -4.50 -5.72 7.05
N GLN A 107 -4.94 -4.84 7.91
CA GLN A 107 -6.11 -4.00 7.71
C GLN A 107 -5.67 -2.57 7.38
N PRO A 108 -6.53 -1.72 6.77
CA PRO A 108 -6.20 -0.32 6.52
C PRO A 108 -5.71 0.45 7.76
N LYS A 109 -6.26 0.14 8.94
CA LYS A 109 -5.83 0.71 10.23
C LYS A 109 -4.35 0.45 10.53
N ASP A 110 -3.79 -0.67 10.05
CA ASP A 110 -2.39 -1.01 10.28
C ASP A 110 -1.48 -0.11 9.44
N VAL A 111 -1.94 0.30 8.24
CA VAL A 111 -1.25 1.31 7.42
C VAL A 111 -1.25 2.67 8.11
N VAL A 112 -2.42 3.12 8.63
CA VAL A 112 -2.54 4.36 9.40
C VAL A 112 -1.58 4.36 10.58
N ASN A 113 -1.57 3.27 11.38
CA ASN A 113 -0.67 3.12 12.52
C ASN A 113 0.81 3.11 12.10
N LYS A 114 1.14 2.45 10.97
CA LYS A 114 2.51 2.38 10.46
C LYS A 114 3.05 3.74 10.04
N LEU A 115 2.21 4.56 9.44
CA LEU A 115 2.61 5.84 8.85
C LEU A 115 2.34 7.07 9.76
N LYS A 116 1.75 6.88 10.94
CA LYS A 116 1.30 7.96 11.84
C LYS A 116 2.37 8.99 12.24
N HIS A 117 3.66 8.66 12.13
CA HIS A 117 4.78 9.55 12.43
C HIS A 117 5.50 10.05 11.16
N MET A 118 4.93 9.80 10.00
CA MET A 118 5.44 10.27 8.71
C MET A 118 4.56 11.42 8.23
N ASP A 119 5.16 12.37 7.52
CA ASP A 119 4.44 13.51 6.95
C ASP A 119 3.68 13.09 5.69
N VAL A 120 2.61 12.31 5.88
CA VAL A 120 1.77 11.80 4.81
C VAL A 120 0.36 11.52 5.32
N PHE A 121 -0.65 11.87 4.54
CA PHE A 121 -2.04 11.53 4.84
C PHE A 121 -2.38 10.14 4.28
N VAL A 122 -2.98 9.27 5.10
CA VAL A 122 -3.48 7.96 4.65
C VAL A 122 -4.98 8.06 4.38
N ASN A 123 -5.34 7.95 3.11
CA ASN A 123 -6.74 8.01 2.66
C ASN A 123 -7.26 6.60 2.37
N VAL A 124 -8.14 6.09 3.23
CA VAL A 124 -8.77 4.78 3.07
C VAL A 124 -10.06 4.95 2.27
N MET A 125 -10.06 4.47 1.03
CA MET A 125 -11.20 4.59 0.13
C MET A 125 -11.95 3.27 0.01
N LYS A 126 -13.27 3.35 -0.12
CA LYS A 126 -14.18 2.23 -0.43
C LYS A 126 -14.54 2.25 -1.92
N PRO A 127 -15.05 1.15 -2.48
CA PRO A 127 -15.65 1.18 -3.81
C PRO A 127 -16.69 2.30 -3.92
N PHE A 128 -16.65 3.04 -5.02
CA PHE A 128 -17.48 4.21 -5.33
C PHE A 128 -17.11 5.50 -4.58
N ASP A 129 -16.13 5.49 -3.68
CA ASP A 129 -15.57 6.73 -3.17
C ASP A 129 -14.79 7.44 -4.30
N TYR A 130 -14.83 8.76 -4.32
CA TYR A 130 -14.03 9.58 -5.20
C TYR A 130 -13.21 10.58 -4.40
N LEU A 131 -12.05 10.92 -4.90
CA LEU A 131 -11.19 11.93 -4.31
C LEU A 131 -11.43 13.26 -5.04
N ASP A 132 -12.15 14.17 -4.40
CA ASP A 132 -12.25 15.55 -4.84
C ASP A 132 -11.19 16.38 -4.11
N GLU A 133 -10.18 16.81 -4.83
CA GLU A 133 -9.07 17.57 -4.24
C GLU A 133 -9.46 19.00 -3.82
N SER A 134 -10.58 19.54 -4.30
CA SER A 134 -11.12 20.80 -3.81
C SER A 134 -11.70 20.69 -2.40
N ILE A 135 -11.98 19.47 -1.94
CA ILE A 135 -12.58 19.13 -0.65
C ILE A 135 -11.60 18.32 0.23
N ILE A 136 -10.31 18.63 0.23
CA ILE A 136 -9.41 18.07 1.25
C ILE A 136 -9.69 18.74 2.58
N LYS A 137 -10.87 18.52 3.12
CA LYS A 137 -11.14 18.67 4.54
C LYS A 137 -11.11 17.28 5.16
N MET A 138 -10.17 17.10 6.09
CA MET A 138 -9.96 15.89 6.86
C MET A 138 -11.29 15.27 7.31
N GLN A 139 -11.65 14.11 6.79
CA GLN A 139 -12.55 13.20 7.46
C GLN A 139 -11.74 12.04 7.98
N ILE A 140 -11.39 12.11 9.27
CA ILE A 140 -10.83 10.97 10.00
C ILE A 140 -12.02 10.09 10.37
N TRP A 141 -12.10 8.91 9.75
CA TRP A 141 -13.05 7.89 10.17
C TRP A 141 -12.32 6.92 11.11
N PHE A 142 -12.77 6.86 12.35
CA PHE A 142 -12.39 5.85 13.35
C PHE A 142 -13.31 4.65 13.25
#